data_7ea0e2584e8a8b1822714dc8519d968a
#
_entry.id   7ea0e2584e8a8b1822714dc8519d968a
#
_cell.length_a   1.000
_cell.length_b   1.000
_cell.length_c   1.000
_cell.angle_alpha   90.00
_cell.angle_beta   90.00
_cell.angle_gamma   90.00
#
_symmetry.space_group_name_H-M   'P 1'
#
loop_
_entity.id
_entity.type
_entity.pdbx_description
1 polymer ?
#
loop_
_entity_poly.entity_id
_entity_poly.type
_entity_poly.pdbx_seq_one_letter_code
_entity_poly.pdbx_strand_id
1 'polypeptide(L)'
;MADICDAAGIGRRTFFRYFAAKDDVLTEPARELSARVAAALTSAPAELPDSLALRVALTDMAVYALSHRTRLRQLAEVRQTSADIRLSPLTRLSEQEQRLAEQLTARTSAGAAPSWRTRLLVARAVAGLRIWLDDLVAGECADPLQHLQQIFDSEPLLAPAAAPQEKAGQAEPDRAVP
;
A
#
# COMPACT_ATOMS: atom_id res chain seq x y z
N MET A 1 -15.58 27.06 -0.12
CA MET A 1 -16.25 26.31 -1.22
C MET A 1 -16.35 27.17 -2.49
N ALA A 2 -16.83 28.42 -2.42
CA ALA A 2 -16.83 29.35 -3.57
C ALA A 2 -15.43 29.45 -4.17
N ASP A 3 -14.43 29.72 -3.34
CA ASP A 3 -13.03 29.88 -3.73
C ASP A 3 -12.46 28.68 -4.49
N ILE A 4 -12.86 27.44 -4.13
CA ILE A 4 -12.43 26.22 -4.82
C ILE A 4 -13.07 26.14 -6.21
N CYS A 5 -14.35 26.45 -6.31
CA CYS A 5 -15.06 26.45 -7.59
C CYS A 5 -14.53 27.55 -8.52
N ASP A 6 -14.27 28.73 -8.00
CA ASP A 6 -13.75 29.88 -8.74
C ASP A 6 -12.32 29.59 -9.23
N ALA A 7 -11.45 29.06 -8.37
CA ALA A 7 -10.09 28.68 -8.75
C ALA A 7 -10.04 27.58 -9.82
N ALA A 8 -11.02 26.63 -9.78
CA ALA A 8 -11.14 25.55 -10.75
C ALA A 8 -11.92 25.96 -12.02
N GLY A 9 -12.52 27.16 -12.08
CA GLY A 9 -13.35 27.61 -13.20
C GLY A 9 -14.61 26.78 -13.40
N ILE A 10 -15.18 26.17 -12.32
CA ILE A 10 -16.36 25.33 -12.38
C ILE A 10 -17.49 25.87 -11.51
N GLY A 11 -18.74 25.61 -11.92
CA GLY A 11 -19.91 25.95 -11.11
C GLY A 11 -20.08 25.03 -9.91
N ARG A 12 -20.72 25.52 -8.81
CA ARG A 12 -21.07 24.71 -7.63
C ARG A 12 -21.83 23.42 -7.96
N ARG A 13 -22.76 23.48 -8.95
CA ARG A 13 -23.53 22.32 -9.39
C ARG A 13 -22.61 21.26 -10.03
N THR A 14 -21.62 21.70 -10.79
CA THR A 14 -20.62 20.80 -11.39
C THR A 14 -19.76 20.17 -10.32
N PHE A 15 -19.31 20.93 -9.33
CA PHE A 15 -18.57 20.41 -8.19
C PHE A 15 -19.33 19.29 -7.46
N PHE A 16 -20.58 19.57 -7.03
CA PHE A 16 -21.38 18.60 -6.28
C PHE A 16 -21.86 17.39 -7.11
N ARG A 17 -21.71 17.41 -8.43
CA ARG A 17 -21.90 16.23 -9.26
C ARG A 17 -20.78 15.19 -9.08
N TYR A 18 -19.55 15.65 -8.77
CA TYR A 18 -18.38 14.79 -8.62
C TYR A 18 -18.00 14.53 -7.17
N PHE A 19 -18.25 15.48 -6.28
CA PHE A 19 -17.84 15.44 -4.88
C PHE A 19 -19.03 15.76 -3.97
N ALA A 20 -19.32 14.89 -3.00
CA ALA A 20 -20.40 15.12 -2.05
C ALA A 20 -20.04 16.23 -1.05
N ALA A 21 -18.75 16.40 -0.72
CA ALA A 21 -18.23 17.43 0.17
C ALA A 21 -16.88 17.97 -0.33
N LYS A 22 -16.47 19.12 0.21
CA LYS A 22 -15.15 19.71 -0.08
C LYS A 22 -13.99 18.76 0.27
N ASP A 23 -14.16 18.00 1.34
CA ASP A 23 -13.14 17.10 1.88
C ASP A 23 -12.96 15.85 1.00
N ASP A 24 -13.93 15.52 0.14
CA ASP A 24 -13.83 14.43 -0.82
C ASP A 24 -12.71 14.67 -1.83
N VAL A 25 -12.46 15.92 -2.22
CA VAL A 25 -11.34 16.28 -3.10
C VAL A 25 -10.00 15.86 -2.51
N LEU A 26 -9.85 15.97 -1.20
CA LEU A 26 -8.62 15.63 -0.48
C LEU A 26 -8.48 14.12 -0.21
N THR A 27 -9.59 13.39 -0.28
CA THR A 27 -9.60 11.93 -0.05
C THR A 27 -9.59 11.13 -1.34
N GLU A 28 -9.94 11.74 -2.47
CA GLU A 28 -10.01 11.07 -3.78
C GLU A 28 -8.70 10.40 -4.19
N PRO A 29 -7.52 11.01 -4.06
CA PRO A 29 -6.26 10.35 -4.39
C PRO A 29 -5.98 9.11 -3.54
N ALA A 30 -6.36 9.12 -2.27
CA ALA A 30 -6.22 7.95 -1.42
C ALA A 30 -7.19 6.82 -1.83
N ARG A 31 -8.41 7.17 -2.26
CA ARG A 31 -9.36 6.21 -2.82
C ARG A 31 -8.86 5.59 -4.12
N GLU A 32 -8.29 6.41 -5.00
CA GLU A 32 -7.71 5.99 -6.27
C GLU A 32 -6.56 5.00 -6.06
N LEU A 33 -5.63 5.31 -5.15
CA LEU A 33 -4.54 4.41 -4.77
C LEU A 33 -5.07 3.09 -4.18
N SER A 34 -6.07 3.16 -3.30
CA SER A 34 -6.68 1.97 -2.70
C SER A 34 -7.41 1.09 -3.72
N ALA A 35 -8.14 1.71 -4.65
CA ALA A 35 -8.82 0.99 -5.72
C ALA A 35 -7.83 0.25 -6.63
N ARG A 36 -6.65 0.85 -6.87
CA ARG A 36 -5.59 0.24 -7.66
C ARG A 36 -5.01 -1.00 -6.99
N VAL A 37 -4.72 -0.92 -5.69
CA VAL A 37 -4.27 -2.09 -4.91
C VAL A 37 -5.33 -3.19 -4.95
N ALA A 38 -6.60 -2.86 -4.76
CA ALA A 38 -7.70 -3.80 -4.82
C ALA A 38 -7.80 -4.51 -6.17
N ALA A 39 -7.69 -3.76 -7.27
CA ALA A 39 -7.70 -4.31 -8.63
C ALA A 39 -6.51 -5.24 -8.87
N ALA A 40 -5.31 -4.86 -8.45
CA ALA A 40 -4.10 -5.67 -8.57
C ALA A 40 -4.21 -6.98 -7.78
N LEU A 41 -4.75 -6.95 -6.55
CA LEU A 41 -4.99 -8.15 -5.75
C LEU A 41 -6.03 -9.08 -6.38
N THR A 42 -7.10 -8.52 -6.95
CA THR A 42 -8.13 -9.30 -7.65
C THR A 42 -7.58 -10.00 -8.90
N SER A 43 -6.65 -9.35 -9.60
CA SER A 43 -6.03 -9.87 -10.82
C SER A 43 -4.85 -10.82 -10.55
N ALA A 44 -4.34 -10.86 -9.31
CA ALA A 44 -3.20 -11.69 -8.96
C ALA A 44 -3.57 -13.19 -8.99
N PRO A 45 -2.72 -14.07 -9.56
CA PRO A 45 -2.95 -15.52 -9.58
C PRO A 45 -3.23 -16.07 -8.17
N ALA A 46 -4.19 -16.99 -8.05
CA ALA A 46 -4.58 -17.56 -6.75
C ALA A 46 -3.44 -18.35 -6.09
N GLU A 47 -2.55 -18.91 -6.89
CA GLU A 47 -1.38 -19.70 -6.43
C GLU A 47 -0.26 -18.82 -5.87
N LEU A 48 -0.30 -17.52 -6.15
CA LEU A 48 0.71 -16.60 -5.64
C LEU A 48 0.56 -16.43 -4.12
N PRO A 49 1.63 -16.62 -3.32
CA PRO A 49 1.58 -16.38 -1.88
C PRO A 49 1.03 -14.98 -1.54
N ASP A 50 0.22 -14.88 -0.50
CA ASP A 50 -0.43 -13.63 -0.09
C ASP A 50 0.55 -12.47 0.12
N SER A 51 1.72 -12.75 0.72
CA SER A 51 2.77 -11.76 0.91
C SER A 51 3.31 -11.20 -0.41
N LEU A 52 3.49 -12.08 -1.39
CA LEU A 52 3.99 -11.68 -2.71
C LEU A 52 2.92 -10.96 -3.53
N ALA A 53 1.67 -11.41 -3.48
CA ALA A 53 0.54 -10.74 -4.12
C ALA A 53 0.37 -9.32 -3.58
N LEU A 54 0.43 -9.15 -2.25
CA LEU A 54 0.34 -7.84 -1.61
C LEU A 54 1.53 -6.96 -1.99
N ARG A 55 2.75 -7.49 -1.98
CA ARG A 55 3.96 -6.77 -2.40
C ARG A 55 3.84 -6.26 -3.84
N VAL A 56 3.44 -7.11 -4.77
CA VAL A 56 3.24 -6.74 -6.19
C VAL A 56 2.20 -5.63 -6.33
N ALA A 57 1.05 -5.78 -5.66
CA ALA A 57 -0.02 -4.79 -5.71
C ALA A 57 0.41 -3.42 -5.14
N LEU A 58 1.15 -3.41 -4.04
CA LEU A 58 1.67 -2.18 -3.44
C LEU A 58 2.78 -1.54 -4.28
N THR A 59 3.61 -2.35 -4.96
CA THR A 59 4.63 -1.84 -5.89
C THR A 59 3.98 -1.21 -7.13
N ASP A 60 2.95 -1.81 -7.71
CA ASP A 60 2.19 -1.21 -8.83
C ASP A 60 1.56 0.13 -8.42
N MET A 61 0.96 0.18 -7.23
CA MET A 61 0.42 1.41 -6.68
C MET A 61 1.52 2.47 -6.47
N ALA A 62 2.72 2.08 -6.02
CA ALA A 62 3.84 2.99 -5.83
C ALA A 62 4.33 3.59 -7.16
N VAL A 63 4.41 2.79 -8.22
CA VAL A 63 4.73 3.29 -9.58
C VAL A 63 3.72 4.35 -10.02
N TYR A 64 2.43 4.09 -9.78
CA TYR A 64 1.39 5.08 -10.05
C TYR A 64 1.54 6.34 -9.19
N ALA A 65 1.81 6.21 -7.89
CA ALA A 65 2.02 7.34 -6.99
C ALA A 65 3.20 8.22 -7.45
N LEU A 66 4.27 7.62 -7.95
CA LEU A 66 5.42 8.35 -8.49
C LEU A 66 5.06 9.22 -9.69
N SER A 67 4.24 8.74 -10.61
CA SER A 67 3.78 9.53 -11.75
C SER A 67 2.87 10.70 -11.34
N HIS A 68 2.33 10.68 -10.12
CA HIS A 68 1.46 11.71 -9.56
C HIS A 68 2.07 12.43 -8.34
N ARG A 69 3.40 12.33 -8.13
CA ARG A 69 4.09 12.83 -6.91
C ARG A 69 3.86 14.31 -6.65
N THR A 70 3.76 15.14 -7.68
CA THR A 70 3.50 16.58 -7.52
C THR A 70 2.14 16.82 -6.88
N ARG A 71 1.10 16.13 -7.36
CA ARG A 71 -0.25 16.19 -6.79
C ARG A 71 -0.27 15.69 -5.34
N LEU A 72 0.44 14.60 -5.04
CA LEU A 72 0.53 14.05 -3.67
C LEU A 72 1.21 15.02 -2.71
N ARG A 73 2.28 15.71 -3.13
CA ARG A 73 2.93 16.76 -2.33
C ARG A 73 2.00 17.91 -2.03
N GLN A 74 1.34 18.47 -3.03
CA GLN A 74 0.37 19.55 -2.85
C GLN A 74 -0.74 19.17 -1.87
N LEU A 75 -1.23 17.94 -1.94
CA LEU A 75 -2.24 17.44 -1.00
C LEU A 75 -1.70 17.28 0.43
N ALA A 76 -0.46 16.82 0.58
CA ALA A 76 0.19 16.73 1.89
C ALA A 76 0.34 18.10 2.53
N GLU A 77 0.76 19.13 1.78
CA GLU A 77 0.85 20.51 2.24
C GLU A 77 -0.51 21.05 2.73
N VAL A 78 -1.58 20.83 1.93
CA VAL A 78 -2.94 21.25 2.33
C VAL A 78 -3.40 20.52 3.59
N ARG A 79 -3.09 19.22 3.74
CA ARG A 79 -3.46 18.44 4.92
C ARG A 79 -2.72 18.89 6.18
N GLN A 80 -1.47 19.32 6.07
CA GLN A 80 -0.71 19.86 7.21
C GLN A 80 -1.27 21.17 7.74
N THR A 81 -1.82 22.01 6.87
CA THR A 81 -2.38 23.32 7.24
C THR A 81 -3.82 23.26 7.76
N SER A 82 -4.53 22.15 7.55
CA SER A 82 -5.95 22.01 7.91
C SER A 82 -6.13 21.20 9.19
N ALA A 83 -6.43 21.84 10.30
CA ALA A 83 -6.61 21.21 11.62
C ALA A 83 -7.75 20.17 11.65
N ASP A 84 -8.85 20.43 10.94
CA ASP A 84 -10.04 19.58 10.90
C ASP A 84 -9.78 18.21 10.22
N ILE A 85 -8.76 18.12 9.36
CA ILE A 85 -8.45 16.90 8.62
C ILE A 85 -7.60 15.92 9.46
N ARG A 86 -7.01 16.39 10.55
CA ARG A 86 -6.12 15.59 11.43
C ARG A 86 -6.86 14.58 12.30
N LEU A 87 -8.16 14.75 12.55
CA LEU A 87 -8.93 13.94 13.51
C LEU A 87 -9.47 12.62 12.94
N SER A 88 -9.39 12.37 11.63
CA SER A 88 -9.94 11.16 10.99
C SER A 88 -8.95 10.15 10.37
N PRO A 89 -7.60 10.23 10.53
CA PRO A 89 -6.72 9.30 9.83
C PRO A 89 -6.75 7.88 10.38
N LEU A 90 -6.84 7.71 11.71
CA LEU A 90 -6.72 6.39 12.35
C LEU A 90 -7.90 5.47 12.04
N THR A 91 -9.14 5.98 12.08
CA THR A 91 -10.33 5.18 11.79
C THR A 91 -10.35 4.74 10.33
N ARG A 92 -10.01 5.65 9.41
CA ARG A 92 -9.98 5.34 7.97
C ARG A 92 -8.85 4.37 7.60
N LEU A 93 -7.71 4.44 8.30
CA LEU A 93 -6.60 3.52 8.09
C LEU A 93 -6.98 2.09 8.52
N SER A 94 -7.60 1.95 9.70
CA SER A 94 -8.13 0.67 10.19
C SER A 94 -9.16 0.04 9.23
N GLU A 95 -10.07 0.86 8.68
CA GLU A 95 -11.05 0.37 7.70
C GLU A 95 -10.39 -0.05 6.39
N GLN A 96 -9.35 0.65 5.95
CA GLN A 96 -8.58 0.28 4.77
C GLN A 96 -7.80 -1.02 4.96
N GLU A 97 -7.13 -1.17 6.10
CA GLU A 97 -6.43 -2.40 6.47
C GLU A 97 -7.40 -3.59 6.52
N GLN A 98 -8.57 -3.40 7.12
CA GLN A 98 -9.60 -4.43 7.18
C GLN A 98 -10.07 -4.86 5.79
N ARG A 99 -10.37 -3.91 4.90
CA ARG A 99 -10.78 -4.19 3.52
C ARG A 99 -9.71 -4.92 2.73
N LEU A 100 -8.44 -4.52 2.88
CA LEU A 100 -7.32 -5.19 2.21
C LEU A 100 -7.14 -6.62 2.73
N ALA A 101 -7.30 -6.84 4.04
CA ALA A 101 -7.23 -8.19 4.62
C ALA A 101 -8.37 -9.08 4.12
N GLU A 102 -9.58 -8.54 3.98
CA GLU A 102 -10.74 -9.25 3.41
C GLU A 102 -10.50 -9.61 1.94
N GLN A 103 -10.01 -8.67 1.13
CA GLN A 103 -9.68 -8.91 -0.28
C GLN A 103 -8.59 -9.95 -0.44
N LEU A 104 -7.53 -9.87 0.37
CA LEU A 104 -6.45 -10.84 0.34
C LEU A 104 -6.93 -12.24 0.71
N THR A 105 -7.80 -12.35 1.72
CA THR A 105 -8.40 -13.63 2.13
C THR A 105 -9.33 -14.19 1.06
N ALA A 106 -10.12 -13.34 0.41
CA ALA A 106 -11.08 -13.75 -0.62
C ALA A 106 -10.42 -14.39 -1.85
N ARG A 107 -9.13 -14.12 -2.10
CA ARG A 107 -8.37 -14.75 -3.20
C ARG A 107 -8.28 -16.27 -3.06
N THR A 108 -8.18 -16.77 -1.84
CA THR A 108 -7.97 -18.21 -1.55
C THR A 108 -9.16 -18.85 -0.86
N SER A 109 -10.01 -18.07 -0.20
CA SER A 109 -11.11 -18.57 0.62
C SER A 109 -12.29 -17.58 0.60
N ALA A 110 -13.13 -17.67 -0.42
CA ALA A 110 -14.30 -16.81 -0.55
C ALA A 110 -15.23 -16.92 0.68
N GLY A 111 -15.57 -15.76 1.26
CA GLY A 111 -16.47 -15.69 2.42
C GLY A 111 -15.84 -15.99 3.78
N ALA A 112 -14.55 -16.32 3.83
CA ALA A 112 -13.84 -16.51 5.10
C ALA A 112 -13.45 -15.16 5.72
N ALA A 113 -13.44 -15.09 7.06
CA ALA A 113 -12.90 -13.94 7.76
C ALA A 113 -11.36 -13.94 7.74
N PRO A 114 -10.71 -12.76 7.66
CA PRO A 114 -9.25 -12.68 7.68
C PRO A 114 -8.64 -13.24 8.96
N SER A 115 -7.65 -14.12 8.81
CA SER A 115 -6.87 -14.63 9.94
C SER A 115 -6.08 -13.50 10.62
N TRP A 116 -5.65 -13.71 11.87
CA TRP A 116 -4.76 -12.75 12.53
C TRP A 116 -3.43 -12.57 11.77
N ARG A 117 -2.94 -13.62 11.08
CA ARG A 117 -1.72 -13.56 10.25
C ARG A 117 -1.92 -12.67 9.05
N THR A 118 -3.04 -12.82 8.34
CA THR A 118 -3.40 -11.97 7.20
C THR A 118 -3.54 -10.51 7.64
N ARG A 119 -4.20 -10.25 8.77
CA ARG A 119 -4.33 -8.89 9.32
C ARG A 119 -2.99 -8.29 9.69
N LEU A 120 -2.09 -9.07 10.31
CA LEU A 120 -0.75 -8.62 10.66
C LEU A 120 0.09 -8.32 9.41
N LEU A 121 0.03 -9.19 8.39
CA LEU A 121 0.71 -8.99 7.11
C LEU A 121 0.29 -7.66 6.47
N VAL A 122 -1.02 -7.41 6.39
CA VAL A 122 -1.55 -6.16 5.81
C VAL A 122 -1.15 -4.95 6.64
N ALA A 123 -1.27 -5.00 7.97
CA ALA A 123 -0.91 -3.88 8.83
C ALA A 123 0.57 -3.47 8.68
N ARG A 124 1.47 -4.44 8.59
CA ARG A 124 2.91 -4.20 8.38
C ARG A 124 3.18 -3.63 7.00
N ALA A 125 2.55 -4.18 5.96
CA ALA A 125 2.69 -3.68 4.59
C ALA A 125 2.19 -2.23 4.46
N VAL A 126 1.05 -1.91 5.06
CA VAL A 126 0.49 -0.55 5.08
C VAL A 126 1.37 0.41 5.89
N ALA A 127 1.94 -0.05 7.02
CA ALA A 127 2.90 0.76 7.80
C ALA A 127 4.15 1.09 6.98
N GLY A 128 4.74 0.09 6.30
CA GLY A 128 5.89 0.30 5.42
C GLY A 128 5.58 1.24 4.26
N LEU A 129 4.42 1.07 3.63
CA LEU A 129 3.96 1.95 2.57
C LEU A 129 3.78 3.40 3.04
N ARG A 130 3.25 3.60 4.26
CA ARG A 130 3.08 4.94 4.82
C ARG A 130 4.42 5.62 5.02
N ILE A 131 5.42 4.92 5.58
CA ILE A 131 6.79 5.43 5.73
C ILE A 131 7.33 5.85 4.36
N TRP A 132 7.21 4.98 3.38
CA TRP A 132 7.63 5.28 2.02
C TRP A 132 6.96 6.50 1.41
N LEU A 133 5.63 6.67 1.61
CA LEU A 133 4.90 7.84 1.12
C LEU A 133 5.33 9.13 1.81
N ASP A 134 5.59 9.08 3.10
CA ASP A 134 6.07 10.22 3.87
C ASP A 134 7.45 10.66 3.36
N ASP A 135 8.39 9.72 3.16
CA ASP A 135 9.73 9.98 2.62
C ASP A 135 9.68 10.47 1.16
N LEU A 136 8.76 9.92 0.34
CA LEU A 136 8.55 10.37 -1.03
C LEU A 136 8.07 11.82 -1.10
N VAL A 137 7.15 12.20 -0.20
CA VAL A 137 6.61 13.56 -0.12
C VAL A 137 7.67 14.52 0.41
N ALA A 138 8.44 14.13 1.42
CA ALA A 138 9.57 14.90 1.94
C ALA A 138 10.69 15.09 0.90
N GLY A 139 10.79 14.19 -0.08
CA GLY A 139 11.83 14.25 -1.11
C GLY A 139 13.15 13.63 -0.66
N GLU A 140 13.13 12.80 0.37
CA GLU A 140 14.31 12.18 0.99
C GLU A 140 14.82 10.95 0.23
N CYS A 141 14.09 10.48 -0.81
CA CYS A 141 14.45 9.29 -1.57
C CYS A 141 15.09 9.66 -2.92
N ALA A 142 16.34 9.25 -3.13
CA ALA A 142 17.02 9.36 -4.43
C ALA A 142 16.42 8.38 -5.45
N ASP A 143 16.18 7.13 -5.04
CA ASP A 143 15.47 6.10 -5.79
C ASP A 143 14.26 5.59 -4.99
N PRO A 144 13.07 6.15 -5.21
CA PRO A 144 11.90 5.80 -4.42
C PRO A 144 11.45 4.34 -4.55
N LEU A 145 11.61 3.71 -5.71
CA LEU A 145 11.23 2.29 -5.87
C LEU A 145 12.20 1.36 -5.15
N GLN A 146 13.50 1.64 -5.24
CA GLN A 146 14.49 0.90 -4.49
C GLN A 146 14.27 1.05 -2.98
N HIS A 147 13.94 2.25 -2.52
CA HIS A 147 13.61 2.51 -1.12
C HIS A 147 12.40 1.69 -0.64
N LEU A 148 11.32 1.64 -1.43
CA LEU A 148 10.17 0.80 -1.12
C LEU A 148 10.55 -0.68 -1.02
N GLN A 149 11.39 -1.17 -1.93
CA GLN A 149 11.87 -2.55 -1.89
C GLN A 149 12.68 -2.83 -0.62
N GLN A 150 13.57 -1.92 -0.21
CA GLN A 150 14.33 -2.03 1.03
C GLN A 150 13.41 -2.12 2.26
N ILE A 151 12.36 -1.28 2.32
CA ILE A 151 11.37 -1.33 3.39
C ILE A 151 10.69 -2.71 3.42
N PHE A 152 10.23 -3.22 2.28
CA PHE A 152 9.56 -4.51 2.21
C PHE A 152 10.51 -5.69 2.50
N ASP A 153 11.77 -5.60 2.11
CA ASP A 153 12.76 -6.64 2.38
C ASP A 153 13.19 -6.67 3.86
N SER A 154 13.09 -5.52 4.54
CA SER A 154 13.32 -5.45 5.99
C SER A 154 12.20 -6.13 6.81
N GLU A 155 11.04 -6.38 6.18
CA GLU A 155 9.89 -7.02 6.79
C GLU A 155 9.86 -8.52 6.50
N PRO A 156 10.08 -9.42 7.48
CA PRO A 156 10.15 -10.87 7.25
C PRO A 156 8.92 -11.49 6.56
N LEU A 157 7.74 -10.87 6.76
CA LEU A 157 6.49 -11.35 6.14
C LEU A 157 6.33 -10.92 4.67
N LEU A 158 7.09 -9.92 4.22
CA LEU A 158 7.04 -9.37 2.87
C LEU A 158 8.29 -9.70 2.06
N ALA A 159 9.36 -10.17 2.73
CA ALA A 159 10.57 -10.61 2.08
C ALA A 159 10.27 -11.79 1.13
N PRO A 160 10.91 -11.86 -0.04
CA PRO A 160 10.81 -13.05 -0.89
C PRO A 160 11.28 -14.27 -0.10
N ALA A 161 10.57 -15.40 -0.23
CA ALA A 161 10.99 -16.63 0.40
C ALA A 161 12.45 -16.92 0.01
N ALA A 162 13.33 -17.05 1.01
CA ALA A 162 14.70 -17.43 0.74
C ALA A 162 14.71 -18.72 -0.08
N ALA A 163 15.44 -18.74 -1.19
CA ALA A 163 15.62 -19.95 -1.97
C ALA A 163 16.09 -21.07 -1.03
N PRO A 164 15.56 -22.30 -1.15
CA PRO A 164 15.98 -23.39 -0.30
C PRO A 164 17.50 -23.53 -0.41
N GLN A 165 18.20 -23.34 0.73
CA GLN A 165 19.62 -23.59 0.78
C GLN A 165 19.81 -25.07 0.48
N GLU A 166 20.34 -25.38 -0.69
CA GLU A 166 20.79 -26.69 -1.06
C GLU A 166 21.78 -27.14 0.02
N LYS A 167 21.38 -28.09 0.86
CA LYS A 167 22.26 -28.67 1.84
C LYS A 167 23.43 -29.25 1.09
N ALA A 168 24.55 -28.51 1.08
CA ALA A 168 25.83 -29.02 0.64
C ALA A 168 26.09 -30.34 1.38
N GLY A 169 26.16 -31.43 0.64
CA GLY A 169 26.30 -32.76 1.18
C GLY A 169 27.48 -32.82 2.12
N GLN A 170 27.22 -33.19 3.35
CA GLN A 170 28.25 -33.70 4.25
C GLN A 170 28.70 -35.03 3.64
N ALA A 171 29.81 -34.98 2.94
CA ALA A 171 30.57 -36.18 2.59
C ALA A 171 31.06 -36.79 3.94
N GLU A 172 30.52 -37.92 4.26
CA GLU A 172 30.93 -38.76 5.37
C GLU A 172 32.35 -39.26 5.10
N PRO A 173 33.32 -39.03 5.99
CA PRO A 173 34.66 -39.58 5.78
C PRO A 173 34.63 -41.09 6.04
N ASP A 174 34.94 -41.86 5.00
CA ASP A 174 35.18 -43.29 5.00
C ASP A 174 36.13 -43.67 6.15
N ARG A 175 35.58 -44.39 7.15
CA ARG A 175 36.37 -45.04 8.21
C ARG A 175 36.91 -46.34 7.68
N ALA A 176 38.13 -46.33 7.18
CA ALA A 176 38.93 -47.50 7.08
C ALA A 176 39.20 -48.06 8.49
N VAL A 177 38.84 -49.31 8.72
CA VAL A 177 39.17 -50.13 9.91
C VAL A 177 40.24 -51.14 9.46
N PRO A 178 41.25 -51.40 10.26
CA PRO A 178 42.39 -52.24 9.97
C PRO A 178 42.12 -53.75 9.84
#